data_85d83876f75f6a57af2f10fd1e65f5cb
#
_entry.id   85d83876f75f6a57af2f10fd1e65f5cb
#
_cell.length_a   1.000
_cell.length_b   1.000
_cell.length_c   1.000
_cell.angle_alpha   90.00
_cell.angle_beta   90.00
_cell.angle_gamma   90.00
#
_symmetry.space_group_name_H-M   'P 1'
#
loop_
_entity.id
_entity.type
_entity.pdbx_description
1 polymer ?
#
loop_
_entity_poly.entity_id
_entity_poly.type
_entity_poly.pdbx_seq_one_letter_code
_entity_poly.pdbx_strand_id
1 'polypeptide(L)'
;VSNHVSNASTHSNTQDDACVANDDVSRQSLNTNVDSAVLPPQPDIDALLDIADEAAVTWVREQGGLAQVIDALATCGRVALDTEFIKRDTYYPRLALVQLNTGDHIYLLDAPQLQLAELWQALSEVDVAIWHACGEDLGIFYLLSGCPPLTNIFDTQIALSYLTGQLQMGYQQALDDQLDMHIDKEQSQSDWLQRPLSDEQEQYAIDDVRFLPALYLNLEYELKKQGLYDYVWADCQLYASDLYNTQHVEDDAMYLTMADYRYNSQQMAILKGVATWREELARATNQPRTFVIKKQAVREIITEKPNSMRELAHKTTMHRSMLRLYGEELLKVIKDAKSLPPAEHPDCLLPPYRSKNKVLSKAVQQAIDDQAQKIGVPANVLMRKKWLAQLYEVVAFNKGISELPQGLKGWRNHWIVHTLIPVIEKHKTELQQGMGVHA
;
A
#
# COMPACT_ATOMS: atom_id res chain seq x y z
N VAL A 1 10.93 67.38 4.20
CA VAL A 1 11.96 67.77 5.16
C VAL A 1 12.74 66.47 5.43
N SER A 2 13.71 66.17 4.67
CA SER A 2 15.19 66.26 4.79
C SER A 2 15.77 65.68 6.09
N ASN A 3 16.59 64.67 6.00
CA ASN A 3 18.04 64.52 6.06
C ASN A 3 18.39 63.11 6.52
N HIS A 4 19.13 62.34 5.75
CA HIS A 4 20.59 62.18 5.66
C HIS A 4 21.29 61.80 6.99
N VAL A 5 21.96 60.64 7.02
CA VAL A 5 23.41 60.41 7.00
C VAL A 5 23.69 58.95 7.45
N SER A 6 24.16 58.11 6.62
CA SER A 6 25.44 57.47 6.30
C SER A 6 26.15 56.62 7.39
N ASN A 7 26.53 55.47 6.92
CA ASN A 7 27.78 54.67 7.13
C ASN A 7 28.08 53.99 8.48
N ALA A 8 28.21 52.70 8.49
CA ALA A 8 29.50 52.01 8.41
C ALA A 8 29.37 50.51 8.58
N SER A 9 30.10 49.80 7.76
CA SER A 9 30.39 48.38 7.73
C SER A 9 30.88 47.75 9.06
N THR A 10 30.41 46.57 9.39
CA THR A 10 31.27 45.56 9.96
C THR A 10 30.74 44.17 9.61
N HIS A 11 31.60 43.34 9.01
CA HIS A 11 31.42 41.94 8.78
C HIS A 11 31.27 41.17 10.13
N SER A 12 30.33 40.28 10.23
CA SER A 12 30.46 39.12 11.08
C SER A 12 29.71 37.95 10.45
N ASN A 13 30.50 36.93 10.11
CA ASN A 13 30.07 35.58 9.81
C ASN A 13 29.15 35.08 10.92
N THR A 14 27.98 34.61 10.54
CA THR A 14 27.24 33.64 11.32
C THR A 14 26.84 32.49 10.40
N GLN A 15 27.36 31.35 10.78
CA GLN A 15 27.15 30.02 10.24
C GLN A 15 25.66 29.70 10.06
N ASP A 16 25.37 29.12 8.90
CA ASP A 16 24.17 28.36 8.63
C ASP A 16 24.10 27.16 9.62
N ASP A 17 23.27 27.26 10.61
CA ASP A 17 22.75 26.09 11.34
C ASP A 17 21.58 25.54 10.55
N ALA A 18 21.92 24.64 9.61
CA ALA A 18 20.96 23.78 8.96
C ALA A 18 20.36 22.83 10.01
N CYS A 19 19.06 22.85 10.08
CA CYS A 19 18.18 21.94 10.80
C CYS A 19 18.59 20.48 10.50
N VAL A 20 19.34 19.86 11.39
CA VAL A 20 19.56 18.41 11.40
C VAL A 20 18.30 17.78 11.96
N ALA A 21 17.41 17.38 11.07
CA ALA A 21 16.30 16.51 11.43
C ALA A 21 16.86 15.16 11.90
N ASN A 22 16.43 14.75 13.06
CA ASN A 22 16.81 13.53 13.75
C ASN A 22 16.68 12.27 12.89
N ASP A 23 17.81 11.75 12.42
CA ASP A 23 17.97 10.40 11.84
C ASP A 23 18.15 9.32 12.94
N ASP A 24 17.41 9.40 14.02
CA ASP A 24 17.58 8.50 15.18
C ASP A 24 16.61 7.32 15.23
N VAL A 25 15.82 7.08 14.17
CA VAL A 25 14.94 5.90 14.06
C VAL A 25 15.66 4.65 13.49
N SER A 26 16.89 4.80 12.98
CA SER A 26 17.60 3.73 12.28
C SER A 26 18.58 2.90 13.16
N ARG A 27 18.57 3.02 14.49
CA ARG A 27 19.48 2.29 15.39
C ARG A 27 18.85 1.22 16.27
N GLN A 28 17.61 0.82 16.04
CA GLN A 28 17.13 -0.43 16.60
C GLN A 28 17.52 -1.59 15.67
N SER A 29 18.79 -2.01 15.71
CA SER A 29 19.10 -3.42 15.48
C SER A 29 18.25 -4.20 16.48
N LEU A 30 17.28 -4.98 15.97
CA LEU A 30 16.62 -5.99 16.79
C LEU A 30 17.72 -6.88 17.34
N ASN A 31 18.15 -6.56 18.56
CA ASN A 31 19.13 -7.33 19.29
C ASN A 31 18.47 -8.67 19.55
N THR A 32 18.99 -9.74 18.96
CA THR A 32 18.58 -11.12 19.22
C THR A 32 19.03 -11.59 20.60
N ASN A 33 18.98 -10.75 21.59
CA ASN A 33 18.84 -11.16 22.96
C ASN A 33 17.35 -11.41 23.19
N VAL A 34 16.93 -12.63 22.97
CA VAL A 34 15.71 -13.18 23.53
C VAL A 34 15.92 -13.18 25.05
N ASP A 35 15.87 -12.00 25.65
CA ASP A 35 15.46 -11.90 27.04
C ASP A 35 14.09 -12.54 27.08
N SER A 36 13.93 -13.51 27.93
CA SER A 36 12.75 -14.35 28.13
C SER A 36 11.48 -13.49 28.32
N ALA A 37 10.98 -12.91 27.21
CA ALA A 37 9.62 -12.41 27.18
C ALA A 37 8.75 -13.61 27.50
N VAL A 38 8.09 -13.58 28.65
CA VAL A 38 7.20 -14.64 29.10
C VAL A 38 6.18 -14.81 27.99
N LEU A 39 6.19 -16.00 27.36
CA LEU A 39 5.22 -16.32 26.33
C LEU A 39 3.81 -16.11 26.95
N PRO A 40 2.90 -15.39 26.31
CA PRO A 40 1.54 -15.27 26.79
C PRO A 40 0.91 -16.67 26.97
N PRO A 41 -0.06 -16.83 27.85
CA PRO A 41 -0.78 -18.11 27.96
C PRO A 41 -1.38 -18.47 26.60
N GLN A 42 -1.38 -19.77 26.29
CA GLN A 42 -2.03 -20.24 25.06
C GLN A 42 -3.50 -19.85 25.11
N PRO A 43 -4.06 -19.22 24.08
CA PRO A 43 -5.47 -18.87 24.04
C PRO A 43 -6.36 -20.11 24.08
N ASP A 44 -7.43 -20.05 24.82
CA ASP A 44 -8.51 -21.03 24.77
C ASP A 44 -9.42 -20.67 23.57
N ILE A 45 -9.24 -21.37 22.47
CA ILE A 45 -9.93 -21.04 21.23
C ILE A 45 -11.44 -21.25 21.38
N ASP A 46 -11.88 -22.32 22.04
CA ASP A 46 -13.31 -22.61 22.21
C ASP A 46 -13.97 -21.46 23.01
N ALA A 47 -13.34 -21.01 24.11
CA ALA A 47 -13.84 -19.88 24.88
C ALA A 47 -13.86 -18.56 24.08
N LEU A 48 -12.89 -18.35 23.18
CA LEU A 48 -12.88 -17.16 22.33
C LEU A 48 -13.96 -17.21 21.24
N LEU A 49 -14.28 -18.38 20.73
CA LEU A 49 -15.36 -18.58 19.77
C LEU A 49 -16.72 -18.40 20.44
N ASP A 50 -16.91 -18.91 21.67
CA ASP A 50 -18.13 -18.69 22.45
C ASP A 50 -18.36 -17.18 22.69
N ILE A 51 -17.30 -16.41 23.04
CA ILE A 51 -17.39 -14.96 23.19
C ILE A 51 -17.77 -14.28 21.86
N ALA A 52 -17.17 -14.73 20.76
CA ALA A 52 -17.45 -14.19 19.43
C ALA A 52 -18.91 -14.45 18.99
N ASP A 53 -19.45 -15.64 19.29
CA ASP A 53 -20.83 -15.99 18.97
C ASP A 53 -21.85 -15.26 19.83
N GLU A 54 -21.51 -14.99 21.10
CA GLU A 54 -22.34 -14.23 22.04
C GLU A 54 -22.18 -12.71 21.90
N ALA A 55 -21.25 -12.23 21.06
CA ALA A 55 -20.97 -10.80 20.91
C ALA A 55 -22.23 -10.00 20.54
N ALA A 56 -22.50 -8.97 21.32
CA ALA A 56 -23.63 -8.08 21.07
C ALA A 56 -23.40 -7.29 19.75
N VAL A 57 -24.45 -7.13 18.94
CA VAL A 57 -24.37 -6.36 17.68
C VAL A 57 -25.18 -5.08 17.83
N THR A 58 -24.57 -3.94 17.52
CA THR A 58 -25.21 -2.63 17.56
C THR A 58 -25.05 -1.87 16.26
N TRP A 59 -26.17 -1.48 15.65
CA TRP A 59 -26.20 -0.52 14.55
C TRP A 59 -26.02 0.91 15.06
N VAL A 60 -25.08 1.64 14.46
CA VAL A 60 -24.81 3.05 14.73
C VAL A 60 -25.22 3.87 13.51
N ARG A 61 -26.32 4.61 13.64
CA ARG A 61 -26.91 5.45 12.57
C ARG A 61 -27.00 6.92 12.94
N GLU A 62 -26.62 7.26 14.18
CA GLU A 62 -26.68 8.61 14.71
C GLU A 62 -25.38 8.98 15.42
N GLN A 63 -25.03 10.26 15.41
CA GLN A 63 -23.76 10.76 15.96
C GLN A 63 -23.61 10.46 17.47
N GLY A 64 -24.73 10.44 18.22
CA GLY A 64 -24.70 10.06 19.64
C GLY A 64 -24.26 8.61 19.90
N GLY A 65 -24.63 7.68 19.00
CA GLY A 65 -24.15 6.30 19.06
C GLY A 65 -22.67 6.19 18.70
N LEU A 66 -22.19 7.02 17.77
CA LEU A 66 -20.76 7.05 17.40
C LEU A 66 -19.88 7.49 18.58
N ALA A 67 -20.33 8.44 19.40
CA ALA A 67 -19.62 8.85 20.61
C ALA A 67 -19.42 7.67 21.57
N GLN A 68 -20.42 6.79 21.71
CA GLN A 68 -20.31 5.59 22.55
C GLN A 68 -19.29 4.59 22.00
N VAL A 69 -19.20 4.47 20.67
CA VAL A 69 -18.15 3.63 20.03
C VAL A 69 -16.76 4.19 20.32
N ILE A 70 -16.58 5.51 20.21
CA ILE A 70 -15.31 6.17 20.51
C ILE A 70 -14.91 5.96 21.98
N ASP A 71 -15.86 6.07 22.91
CA ASP A 71 -15.62 5.78 24.33
C ASP A 71 -15.21 4.30 24.55
N ALA A 72 -15.81 3.36 23.81
CA ALA A 72 -15.44 1.96 23.86
C ALA A 72 -14.03 1.72 23.31
N LEU A 73 -13.66 2.36 22.19
CA LEU A 73 -12.31 2.28 21.60
C LEU A 73 -11.23 2.79 22.55
N ALA A 74 -11.51 3.85 23.33
CA ALA A 74 -10.56 4.41 24.29
C ALA A 74 -10.15 3.41 25.40
N THR A 75 -10.87 2.31 25.57
CA THR A 75 -10.66 1.33 26.66
C THR A 75 -10.40 -0.10 26.18
N CYS A 76 -10.68 -0.42 24.92
CA CYS A 76 -10.62 -1.81 24.44
C CYS A 76 -9.19 -2.33 24.18
N GLY A 77 -8.21 -1.44 24.02
CA GLY A 77 -6.82 -1.79 23.65
C GLY A 77 -6.67 -2.40 22.26
N ARG A 78 -7.62 -3.22 21.83
CA ARG A 78 -7.61 -3.88 20.51
C ARG A 78 -8.99 -3.79 19.86
N VAL A 79 -9.00 -3.55 18.54
CA VAL A 79 -10.23 -3.53 17.74
C VAL A 79 -9.99 -4.24 16.44
N ALA A 80 -10.90 -5.13 16.05
CA ALA A 80 -10.93 -5.71 14.70
C ALA A 80 -11.81 -4.83 13.80
N LEU A 81 -11.40 -4.69 12.53
CA LEU A 81 -12.05 -3.78 11.59
C LEU A 81 -12.19 -4.41 10.22
N ASP A 82 -13.27 -4.01 9.55
CA ASP A 82 -13.47 -4.19 8.12
C ASP A 82 -14.27 -3.02 7.55
N THR A 83 -14.30 -2.85 6.22
CA THR A 83 -15.09 -1.79 5.57
C THR A 83 -15.79 -2.29 4.32
N GLU A 84 -17.05 -1.82 4.11
CA GLU A 84 -17.74 -2.02 2.87
C GLU A 84 -17.93 -0.70 2.12
N PHE A 85 -17.67 -0.73 0.80
CA PHE A 85 -17.68 0.47 -0.03
C PHE A 85 -18.00 0.17 -1.49
N ILE A 86 -18.42 1.20 -2.21
CA ILE A 86 -18.66 1.14 -3.66
C ILE A 86 -17.65 2.02 -4.39
N LYS A 87 -16.94 1.41 -5.36
CA LYS A 87 -15.96 2.06 -6.26
C LYS A 87 -16.22 1.74 -7.73
N ARG A 88 -17.43 1.34 -8.08
CA ARG A 88 -17.75 0.81 -9.40
C ARG A 88 -17.83 1.91 -10.47
N ASP A 89 -18.44 3.03 -10.15
CA ASP A 89 -18.83 4.11 -11.06
C ASP A 89 -18.30 5.49 -10.67
N THR A 90 -17.49 5.57 -9.63
CA THR A 90 -16.87 6.80 -9.14
C THR A 90 -15.34 6.70 -9.08
N TYR A 91 -14.66 7.84 -9.14
CA TYR A 91 -13.22 7.92 -8.91
C TYR A 91 -12.89 7.70 -7.43
N TYR A 92 -13.61 8.41 -6.55
CA TYR A 92 -13.49 8.24 -5.12
C TYR A 92 -14.42 7.13 -4.63
N PRO A 93 -13.94 6.20 -3.80
CA PRO A 93 -14.79 5.20 -3.19
C PRO A 93 -15.85 5.88 -2.30
N ARG A 94 -17.05 5.30 -2.29
CA ARG A 94 -18.11 5.70 -1.37
C ARG A 94 -18.17 4.69 -0.25
N LEU A 95 -17.72 5.07 0.94
CA LEU A 95 -17.81 4.24 2.13
C LEU A 95 -19.29 4.02 2.49
N ALA A 96 -19.66 2.79 2.69
CA ALA A 96 -21.04 2.39 2.98
C ALA A 96 -21.21 1.88 4.43
N LEU A 97 -20.24 1.11 4.92
CA LEU A 97 -20.29 0.54 6.25
C LEU A 97 -18.87 0.50 6.84
N VAL A 98 -18.76 0.66 8.15
CA VAL A 98 -17.55 0.34 8.91
C VAL A 98 -17.96 -0.67 9.98
N GLN A 99 -17.30 -1.80 10.00
CA GLN A 99 -17.48 -2.83 11.02
C GLN A 99 -16.36 -2.73 12.03
N LEU A 100 -16.72 -2.77 13.31
CA LEU A 100 -15.78 -2.77 14.43
C LEU A 100 -16.14 -3.89 15.41
N ASN A 101 -15.15 -4.62 15.90
CA ASN A 101 -15.33 -5.59 16.97
C ASN A 101 -14.30 -5.34 18.07
N THR A 102 -14.78 -5.00 19.27
CA THR A 102 -13.97 -4.73 20.47
C THR A 102 -13.69 -5.99 21.30
N GLY A 103 -14.14 -7.15 20.82
CA GLY A 103 -13.99 -8.47 21.46
C GLY A 103 -15.36 -9.10 21.79
N ASP A 104 -16.15 -8.44 22.59
CA ASP A 104 -17.49 -8.87 23.03
C ASP A 104 -18.63 -8.04 22.40
N HIS A 105 -18.30 -7.04 21.59
CA HIS A 105 -19.27 -6.14 20.98
C HIS A 105 -18.89 -5.80 19.54
N ILE A 106 -19.85 -5.96 18.63
CA ILE A 106 -19.73 -5.62 17.22
C ILE A 106 -20.58 -4.38 16.92
N TYR A 107 -19.96 -3.38 16.30
CA TYR A 107 -20.62 -2.16 15.86
C TYR A 107 -20.67 -2.12 14.33
N LEU A 108 -21.87 -1.91 13.78
CA LEU A 108 -22.11 -1.67 12.37
C LEU A 108 -22.42 -0.18 12.17
N LEU A 109 -21.47 0.58 11.64
CA LEU A 109 -21.58 2.03 11.48
C LEU A 109 -22.11 2.35 10.08
N ASP A 110 -23.29 2.96 9.99
CA ASP A 110 -23.87 3.45 8.74
C ASP A 110 -23.10 4.69 8.26
N ALA A 111 -22.00 4.47 7.56
CA ALA A 111 -21.05 5.52 7.19
C ALA A 111 -21.68 6.73 6.46
N PRO A 112 -22.68 6.57 5.56
CA PRO A 112 -23.36 7.69 4.93
C PRO A 112 -24.11 8.62 5.88
N GLN A 113 -24.46 8.17 7.10
CA GLN A 113 -25.23 8.94 8.09
C GLN A 113 -24.33 9.60 9.15
N LEU A 114 -23.02 9.32 9.15
CA LEU A 114 -22.12 9.66 10.24
C LEU A 114 -20.99 10.61 9.79
N GLN A 115 -20.56 11.46 10.72
CA GLN A 115 -19.33 12.23 10.60
C GLN A 115 -18.21 11.45 11.30
N LEU A 116 -17.34 10.82 10.51
CA LEU A 116 -16.37 9.81 10.99
C LEU A 116 -15.01 10.38 11.41
N ALA A 117 -14.81 11.70 11.40
CA ALA A 117 -13.50 12.30 11.67
C ALA A 117 -12.93 11.90 13.05
N GLU A 118 -13.77 11.92 14.09
CA GLU A 118 -13.36 11.55 15.45
C GLU A 118 -13.09 10.04 15.57
N LEU A 119 -13.83 9.20 14.82
CA LEU A 119 -13.59 7.76 14.74
C LEU A 119 -12.20 7.47 14.17
N TRP A 120 -11.84 8.15 13.06
CA TRP A 120 -10.55 7.94 12.45
C TRP A 120 -9.40 8.28 13.39
N GLN A 121 -9.55 9.33 14.17
CA GLN A 121 -8.57 9.67 15.20
C GLN A 121 -8.53 8.61 16.31
N ALA A 122 -9.68 8.19 16.84
CA ALA A 122 -9.74 7.16 17.87
C ALA A 122 -9.09 5.85 17.43
N LEU A 123 -9.28 5.43 16.17
CA LEU A 123 -8.64 4.23 15.62
C LEU A 123 -7.12 4.34 15.53
N SER A 124 -6.56 5.55 15.40
CA SER A 124 -5.11 5.75 15.42
C SER A 124 -4.51 5.68 16.84
N GLU A 125 -5.33 5.72 17.87
CA GLU A 125 -4.92 5.76 19.29
C GLU A 125 -5.08 4.41 20.01
N VAL A 126 -5.79 3.41 19.42
CA VAL A 126 -5.85 2.05 19.99
C VAL A 126 -4.49 1.37 19.94
N ASP A 127 -4.22 0.43 20.85
CA ASP A 127 -2.94 -0.28 20.85
C ASP A 127 -2.76 -1.15 19.60
N VAL A 128 -3.81 -1.85 19.14
CA VAL A 128 -3.78 -2.73 17.96
C VAL A 128 -5.07 -2.60 17.16
N ALA A 129 -4.94 -2.19 15.90
CA ALA A 129 -6.00 -2.24 14.90
C ALA A 129 -5.81 -3.50 14.04
N ILE A 130 -6.71 -4.47 14.20
CA ILE A 130 -6.64 -5.79 13.58
C ILE A 130 -7.43 -5.80 12.28
N TRP A 131 -6.81 -6.27 11.21
CA TRP A 131 -7.40 -6.36 9.88
C TRP A 131 -7.10 -7.71 9.23
N HIS A 132 -7.83 -8.03 8.17
CA HIS A 132 -7.46 -9.11 7.26
C HIS A 132 -7.36 -8.59 5.83
N ALA A 133 -6.15 -8.59 5.24
CA ALA A 133 -5.89 -8.09 3.88
C ALA A 133 -6.26 -6.59 3.68
N CYS A 134 -5.91 -5.75 4.62
CA CYS A 134 -6.34 -4.35 4.82
C CYS A 134 -6.02 -3.35 3.68
N GLY A 135 -5.54 -3.80 2.51
CA GLY A 135 -5.00 -2.90 1.50
C GLY A 135 -5.98 -1.88 0.94
N GLU A 136 -7.22 -2.28 0.64
CA GLU A 136 -8.25 -1.38 0.12
C GLU A 136 -8.86 -0.54 1.25
N ASP A 137 -9.07 -1.13 2.42
CA ASP A 137 -9.64 -0.48 3.60
C ASP A 137 -8.75 0.64 4.14
N LEU A 138 -7.46 0.37 4.31
CA LEU A 138 -6.48 1.42 4.64
C LEU A 138 -6.41 2.50 3.58
N GLY A 139 -6.58 2.13 2.32
CA GLY A 139 -6.69 3.07 1.23
C GLY A 139 -7.84 4.05 1.41
N ILE A 140 -8.99 3.57 1.82
CA ILE A 140 -10.17 4.38 2.13
C ILE A 140 -9.96 5.18 3.41
N PHE A 141 -9.41 4.55 4.44
CA PHE A 141 -9.07 5.22 5.69
C PHE A 141 -8.20 6.45 5.44
N TYR A 142 -7.08 6.32 4.71
CA TYR A 142 -6.19 7.45 4.42
C TYR A 142 -6.84 8.53 3.58
N LEU A 143 -7.68 8.13 2.62
CA LEU A 143 -8.39 9.08 1.77
C LEU A 143 -9.39 9.95 2.55
N LEU A 144 -10.08 9.35 3.51
CA LEU A 144 -11.17 10.01 4.25
C LEU A 144 -10.71 10.68 5.54
N SER A 145 -9.71 10.12 6.22
CA SER A 145 -9.24 10.65 7.50
C SER A 145 -8.28 11.82 7.36
N GLY A 146 -7.44 11.82 6.31
CA GLY A 146 -6.28 12.69 6.22
C GLY A 146 -5.22 12.42 7.31
N CYS A 147 -5.34 11.32 8.05
CA CYS A 147 -4.39 10.93 9.11
C CYS A 147 -3.03 10.53 8.52
N PRO A 148 -1.93 10.69 9.29
CA PRO A 148 -0.64 10.12 8.93
C PRO A 148 -0.70 8.59 8.85
N PRO A 149 0.36 7.92 8.33
CA PRO A 149 0.40 6.46 8.30
C PRO A 149 0.17 5.88 9.70
N LEU A 150 -0.75 4.90 9.80
CA LEU A 150 -1.00 4.19 11.05
C LEU A 150 0.22 3.36 11.47
N THR A 151 0.48 3.29 12.77
CA THR A 151 1.61 2.58 13.37
C THR A 151 1.17 1.45 14.31
N ASN A 152 -0.11 1.15 14.31
CA ASN A 152 -0.76 0.18 15.20
C ASN A 152 -1.50 -0.95 14.42
N ILE A 153 -1.15 -1.15 13.15
CA ILE A 153 -1.81 -2.13 12.29
C ILE A 153 -1.28 -3.54 12.58
N PHE A 154 -2.20 -4.50 12.67
CA PHE A 154 -1.91 -5.92 12.56
C PHE A 154 -2.78 -6.54 11.47
N ASP A 155 -2.16 -6.94 10.36
CA ASP A 155 -2.84 -7.62 9.26
C ASP A 155 -2.66 -9.13 9.38
N THR A 156 -3.75 -9.85 9.64
CA THR A 156 -3.73 -11.30 9.84
C THR A 156 -3.31 -12.07 8.58
N GLN A 157 -3.53 -11.53 7.37
CA GLN A 157 -3.02 -12.13 6.13
C GLN A 157 -1.49 -12.03 6.05
N ILE A 158 -0.90 -10.90 6.45
CA ILE A 158 0.56 -10.76 6.58
C ILE A 158 1.08 -11.75 7.61
N ALA A 159 0.46 -11.84 8.79
CA ALA A 159 0.82 -12.76 9.86
C ALA A 159 0.84 -14.23 9.38
N LEU A 160 -0.22 -14.66 8.70
CA LEU A 160 -0.35 -16.00 8.14
C LEU A 160 0.74 -16.31 7.11
N SER A 161 1.18 -15.33 6.34
CA SER A 161 2.27 -15.54 5.39
C SER A 161 3.58 -15.94 6.05
N TYR A 162 3.84 -15.50 7.28
CA TYR A 162 5.00 -15.90 8.07
C TYR A 162 4.92 -17.34 8.60
N LEU A 163 3.73 -17.78 9.00
CA LEU A 163 3.51 -19.11 9.53
C LEU A 163 3.41 -20.19 8.44
N THR A 164 2.82 -19.83 7.28
CA THR A 164 2.46 -20.81 6.25
C THR A 164 3.26 -20.69 4.96
N GLY A 165 3.88 -19.53 4.72
CA GLY A 165 4.49 -19.17 3.43
C GLY A 165 3.47 -18.75 2.35
N GLN A 166 2.17 -18.79 2.63
CA GLN A 166 1.11 -18.41 1.70
C GLN A 166 0.87 -16.88 1.79
N LEU A 167 1.25 -16.14 0.73
CA LEU A 167 1.24 -14.67 0.75
C LEU A 167 -0.15 -14.04 0.71
N GLN A 168 -1.15 -14.76 0.26
CA GLN A 168 -2.53 -14.27 0.03
C GLN A 168 -3.54 -15.34 0.45
N MET A 169 -3.65 -15.57 1.76
CA MET A 169 -4.70 -16.44 2.31
C MET A 169 -5.96 -15.59 2.51
N GLY A 170 -7.09 -16.06 2.02
CA GLY A 170 -8.37 -15.37 2.25
C GLY A 170 -8.89 -15.63 3.67
N TYR A 171 -9.75 -14.74 4.17
CA TYR A 171 -10.25 -14.78 5.55
C TYR A 171 -10.93 -16.10 5.90
N GLN A 172 -11.86 -16.58 5.07
CA GLN A 172 -12.51 -17.88 5.27
C GLN A 172 -11.51 -19.02 5.45
N GLN A 173 -10.53 -19.13 4.52
CA GLN A 173 -9.49 -20.16 4.64
C GLN A 173 -8.67 -19.99 5.92
N ALA A 174 -8.41 -18.75 6.34
CA ALA A 174 -7.70 -18.46 7.58
C ALA A 174 -8.47 -18.96 8.81
N LEU A 175 -9.79 -18.77 8.84
CA LEU A 175 -10.65 -19.29 9.90
C LEU A 175 -10.72 -20.83 9.90
N ASP A 176 -10.89 -21.44 8.72
CA ASP A 176 -10.87 -22.90 8.56
C ASP A 176 -9.53 -23.49 9.06
N ASP A 177 -8.40 -22.93 8.64
CA ASP A 177 -7.07 -23.48 8.93
C ASP A 177 -6.61 -23.22 10.38
N GLN A 178 -7.03 -22.12 10.99
CA GLN A 178 -6.51 -21.67 12.29
C GLN A 178 -7.48 -21.87 13.45
N LEU A 179 -8.78 -21.88 13.20
CA LEU A 179 -9.82 -21.94 14.24
C LEU A 179 -10.82 -23.08 14.04
N ASP A 180 -10.69 -23.88 12.98
CA ASP A 180 -11.66 -24.92 12.55
C ASP A 180 -13.09 -24.36 12.39
N MET A 181 -13.18 -23.11 11.90
CA MET A 181 -14.42 -22.36 11.73
C MET A 181 -14.73 -22.13 10.27
N HIS A 182 -15.98 -22.43 9.86
CA HIS A 182 -16.45 -22.21 8.48
C HIS A 182 -17.47 -21.10 8.42
N ILE A 183 -17.24 -20.10 7.53
CA ILE A 183 -18.19 -19.02 7.21
C ILE A 183 -18.54 -19.04 5.74
N ASP A 184 -19.78 -18.68 5.39
CA ASP A 184 -20.25 -18.62 4.00
C ASP A 184 -19.79 -17.34 3.29
N LYS A 185 -19.55 -17.43 1.97
CA LYS A 185 -18.94 -16.40 1.13
C LYS A 185 -19.89 -15.93 0.03
N GLU A 186 -20.96 -15.21 0.35
CA GLU A 186 -21.91 -14.88 -0.74
C GLU A 186 -22.13 -13.38 -1.04
N GLN A 187 -21.68 -12.39 -0.21
CA GLN A 187 -22.14 -11.00 -0.34
C GLN A 187 -21.08 -9.96 -0.76
N SER A 188 -19.84 -10.32 -1.00
CA SER A 188 -18.73 -9.39 -1.29
C SER A 188 -18.95 -8.41 -2.48
N GLN A 189 -19.93 -8.65 -3.35
CA GLN A 189 -20.23 -7.80 -4.52
C GLN A 189 -21.62 -7.18 -4.49
N SER A 190 -22.23 -7.05 -3.33
CA SER A 190 -23.55 -6.49 -3.11
C SER A 190 -23.61 -4.97 -3.30
N ASP A 191 -24.81 -4.40 -3.38
CA ASP A 191 -25.02 -2.95 -3.27
C ASP A 191 -25.03 -2.54 -1.80
N TRP A 192 -23.86 -2.23 -1.28
CA TRP A 192 -23.64 -1.84 0.12
C TRP A 192 -24.23 -0.48 0.49
N LEU A 193 -24.66 0.35 -0.47
CA LEU A 193 -25.35 1.62 -0.20
C LEU A 193 -26.88 1.46 -0.10
N GLN A 194 -27.41 0.27 -0.42
CA GLN A 194 -28.82 -0.02 -0.21
C GLN A 194 -29.16 0.08 1.28
N ARG A 195 -30.35 0.64 1.60
CA ARG A 195 -30.88 0.64 2.97
C ARG A 195 -32.38 0.28 2.93
N PRO A 196 -32.84 -0.59 3.87
CA PRO A 196 -32.00 -1.36 4.80
C PRO A 196 -31.12 -2.35 4.05
N LEU A 197 -30.03 -2.83 4.69
CA LEU A 197 -29.29 -4.00 4.21
C LEU A 197 -30.21 -5.23 4.30
N SER A 198 -29.96 -6.26 3.47
CA SER A 198 -30.61 -7.55 3.66
C SER A 198 -30.02 -8.26 4.88
N ASP A 199 -30.75 -9.26 5.40
CA ASP A 199 -30.28 -10.06 6.54
C ASP A 199 -28.95 -10.78 6.20
N GLU A 200 -28.78 -11.21 4.93
CA GLU A 200 -27.55 -11.86 4.45
C GLU A 200 -26.37 -10.86 4.39
N GLN A 201 -26.64 -9.62 3.95
CA GLN A 201 -25.60 -8.57 3.96
C GLN A 201 -25.18 -8.21 5.39
N GLU A 202 -26.15 -8.08 6.29
CA GLU A 202 -25.87 -7.78 7.69
C GLU A 202 -25.05 -8.90 8.34
N GLN A 203 -25.46 -10.16 8.11
CA GLN A 203 -24.74 -11.32 8.63
C GLN A 203 -23.30 -11.39 8.07
N TYR A 204 -23.14 -11.17 6.76
CA TYR A 204 -21.82 -11.13 6.12
C TYR A 204 -20.91 -10.08 6.77
N ALA A 205 -21.41 -8.83 6.92
CA ALA A 205 -20.66 -7.75 7.54
C ALA A 205 -20.27 -8.03 9.01
N ILE A 206 -21.12 -8.75 9.74
CA ILE A 206 -20.84 -9.19 11.09
C ILE A 206 -19.74 -10.25 11.09
N ASP A 207 -19.82 -11.23 10.19
CA ASP A 207 -18.91 -12.38 10.16
C ASP A 207 -17.49 -11.95 9.73
N ASP A 208 -17.33 -10.91 8.91
CA ASP A 208 -16.02 -10.37 8.50
C ASP A 208 -15.18 -9.85 9.69
N VAL A 209 -15.81 -9.48 10.80
CA VAL A 209 -15.11 -9.02 12.01
C VAL A 209 -15.33 -9.91 13.25
N ARG A 210 -16.34 -10.79 13.24
CA ARG A 210 -16.76 -11.57 14.41
C ARG A 210 -15.61 -12.39 14.99
N PHE A 211 -14.94 -13.18 14.18
CA PHE A 211 -13.90 -14.11 14.60
C PHE A 211 -12.47 -13.53 14.47
N LEU A 212 -12.34 -12.31 13.97
CA LEU A 212 -11.05 -11.68 13.73
C LEU A 212 -10.25 -11.44 15.03
N PRO A 213 -10.85 -11.08 16.18
CA PRO A 213 -10.13 -11.03 17.46
C PRO A 213 -9.57 -12.38 17.90
N ALA A 214 -10.34 -13.47 17.75
CA ALA A 214 -9.90 -14.81 18.09
C ALA A 214 -8.74 -15.26 17.18
N LEU A 215 -8.86 -15.02 15.87
CA LEU A 215 -7.80 -15.27 14.91
C LEU A 215 -6.51 -14.51 15.26
N TYR A 216 -6.62 -13.24 15.61
CA TYR A 216 -5.47 -12.44 16.03
C TYR A 216 -4.77 -13.05 17.26
N LEU A 217 -5.51 -13.40 18.29
CA LEU A 217 -4.94 -13.95 19.53
C LEU A 217 -4.23 -15.29 19.29
N ASN A 218 -4.80 -16.15 18.45
CA ASN A 218 -4.14 -17.39 18.04
C ASN A 218 -2.84 -17.12 17.28
N LEU A 219 -2.88 -16.20 16.30
CA LEU A 219 -1.70 -15.85 15.51
C LEU A 219 -0.63 -15.14 16.36
N GLU A 220 -1.03 -14.24 17.26
CA GLU A 220 -0.11 -13.59 18.19
C GLU A 220 0.65 -14.60 19.03
N TYR A 221 -0.06 -15.60 19.59
CA TYR A 221 0.56 -16.66 20.38
C TYR A 221 1.55 -17.49 19.54
N GLU A 222 1.14 -17.97 18.38
CA GLU A 222 1.99 -18.81 17.53
C GLU A 222 3.20 -18.05 16.99
N LEU A 223 3.04 -16.77 16.65
CA LEU A 223 4.15 -15.91 16.22
C LEU A 223 5.12 -15.62 17.34
N LYS A 224 4.65 -15.33 18.55
CA LYS A 224 5.52 -15.12 19.72
C LYS A 224 6.26 -16.38 20.11
N LYS A 225 5.61 -17.53 20.07
CA LYS A 225 6.20 -18.85 20.31
C LYS A 225 7.34 -19.16 19.34
N GLN A 226 7.23 -18.71 18.08
CA GLN A 226 8.24 -18.90 17.05
C GLN A 226 9.25 -17.73 16.95
N GLY A 227 9.10 -16.68 17.76
CA GLY A 227 9.95 -15.48 17.72
C GLY A 227 9.77 -14.62 16.45
N LEU A 228 8.59 -14.70 15.81
CA LEU A 228 8.29 -14.03 14.53
C LEU A 228 7.41 -12.78 14.67
N TYR A 229 6.83 -12.54 15.86
CA TYR A 229 5.86 -11.47 16.08
C TYR A 229 6.39 -10.08 15.70
N ASP A 230 7.62 -9.75 16.13
CA ASP A 230 8.20 -8.43 15.87
C ASP A 230 8.47 -8.20 14.37
N TYR A 231 8.81 -9.26 13.64
CA TYR A 231 8.96 -9.16 12.17
C TYR A 231 7.63 -8.90 11.48
N VAL A 232 6.56 -9.59 11.91
CA VAL A 232 5.19 -9.38 11.40
C VAL A 232 4.72 -7.97 11.71
N TRP A 233 4.87 -7.54 12.97
CA TRP A 233 4.52 -6.18 13.39
C TRP A 233 5.21 -5.13 12.54
N ALA A 234 6.53 -5.23 12.38
CA ALA A 234 7.29 -4.30 11.55
C ALA A 234 6.84 -4.32 10.08
N ASP A 235 6.51 -5.48 9.52
CA ASP A 235 6.02 -5.57 8.14
C ASP A 235 4.60 -4.99 7.97
N CYS A 236 3.73 -5.10 8.96
CA CYS A 236 2.43 -4.45 8.95
C CYS A 236 2.57 -2.91 8.91
N GLN A 237 3.48 -2.34 9.74
CA GLN A 237 3.72 -0.89 9.74
C GLN A 237 4.37 -0.41 8.43
N LEU A 238 5.32 -1.18 7.89
CA LEU A 238 5.91 -0.89 6.58
C LEU A 238 4.87 -0.92 5.47
N TYR A 239 3.95 -1.89 5.51
CA TYR A 239 2.86 -2.01 4.55
C TYR A 239 1.89 -0.82 4.65
N ALA A 240 1.49 -0.43 5.86
CA ALA A 240 0.64 0.73 6.10
C ALA A 240 1.28 2.03 5.58
N SER A 241 2.57 2.22 5.84
CA SER A 241 3.35 3.36 5.35
C SER A 241 3.49 3.36 3.82
N ASP A 242 3.73 2.20 3.20
CA ASP A 242 3.85 2.07 1.73
C ASP A 242 2.51 2.38 1.03
N LEU A 243 1.40 1.92 1.59
CA LEU A 243 0.06 2.25 1.11
C LEU A 243 -0.23 3.75 1.18
N TYR A 244 0.10 4.38 2.31
CA TYR A 244 -0.05 5.82 2.49
C TYR A 244 0.76 6.59 1.43
N ASN A 245 2.04 6.26 1.28
CA ASN A 245 2.92 6.90 0.30
C ASN A 245 2.44 6.68 -1.14
N THR A 246 1.90 5.50 -1.44
CA THR A 246 1.37 5.18 -2.78
C THR A 246 0.12 6.01 -3.12
N GLN A 247 -0.67 6.38 -2.13
CA GLN A 247 -1.83 7.27 -2.34
C GLN A 247 -1.45 8.74 -2.47
N HIS A 248 -0.33 9.13 -1.88
CA HIS A 248 0.21 10.48 -1.91
C HIS A 248 1.33 10.65 -2.95
N VAL A 249 1.39 9.75 -3.95
CA VAL A 249 2.29 9.94 -5.11
C VAL A 249 1.94 11.25 -5.79
N GLU A 250 2.94 12.08 -6.01
CA GLU A 250 2.79 13.32 -6.76
C GLU A 250 2.19 13.01 -8.14
N ASP A 251 1.24 13.82 -8.57
CA ASP A 251 0.54 13.65 -9.85
C ASP A 251 1.51 13.56 -11.01
N ASP A 252 2.66 14.20 -10.89
CA ASP A 252 3.75 14.22 -11.86
C ASP A 252 4.42 12.84 -12.07
N ALA A 253 4.34 11.92 -11.11
CA ALA A 253 4.90 10.57 -11.17
C ALA A 253 3.86 9.47 -11.49
N MET A 254 2.56 9.79 -11.50
CA MET A 254 1.48 8.82 -11.73
C MET A 254 1.59 8.07 -13.07
N TYR A 255 2.12 8.72 -14.12
CA TYR A 255 2.30 8.10 -15.44
C TYR A 255 3.24 6.89 -15.41
N LEU A 256 4.18 6.82 -14.45
CA LEU A 256 5.12 5.71 -14.31
C LEU A 256 4.42 4.37 -14.06
N THR A 257 3.21 4.38 -13.49
CA THR A 257 2.39 3.17 -13.29
C THR A 257 1.92 2.52 -14.60
N MET A 258 2.02 3.26 -15.72
CA MET A 258 1.65 2.83 -17.07
C MET A 258 2.84 2.78 -18.03
N ALA A 259 4.03 3.19 -17.58
CA ALA A 259 5.23 3.24 -18.37
C ALA A 259 5.74 1.83 -18.74
N ASP A 260 6.38 1.74 -19.91
CA ASP A 260 7.00 0.52 -20.43
C ASP A 260 8.43 0.87 -20.86
N TYR A 261 9.39 0.02 -20.51
CA TYR A 261 10.81 0.20 -20.88
C TYR A 261 11.05 0.24 -22.38
N ARG A 262 10.08 -0.18 -23.19
CA ARG A 262 10.12 -0.12 -24.66
C ARG A 262 9.79 1.27 -25.22
N TYR A 263 9.28 2.17 -24.39
CA TYR A 263 8.95 3.53 -24.81
C TYR A 263 10.21 4.39 -24.90
N ASN A 264 10.36 5.11 -26.01
CA ASN A 264 11.38 6.15 -26.15
C ASN A 264 10.95 7.43 -25.40
N SER A 265 11.86 8.40 -25.26
CA SER A 265 11.64 9.62 -24.48
C SER A 265 10.43 10.43 -24.96
N GLN A 266 10.20 10.54 -26.29
CA GLN A 266 9.00 11.20 -26.81
C GLN A 266 7.71 10.43 -26.45
N GLN A 267 7.75 9.11 -26.48
CA GLN A 267 6.61 8.28 -26.06
C GLN A 267 6.34 8.42 -24.56
N MET A 268 7.40 8.55 -23.75
CA MET A 268 7.28 8.86 -22.32
C MET A 268 6.66 10.24 -22.08
N ALA A 269 7.02 11.25 -22.89
CA ALA A 269 6.41 12.59 -22.82
C ALA A 269 4.90 12.53 -23.16
N ILE A 270 4.52 11.80 -24.22
CA ILE A 270 3.10 11.61 -24.57
C ILE A 270 2.37 10.85 -23.46
N LEU A 271 2.97 9.79 -22.91
CA LEU A 271 2.40 9.05 -21.77
C LEU A 271 2.15 9.96 -20.58
N LYS A 272 3.14 10.79 -20.19
CA LYS A 272 3.02 11.71 -19.08
C LYS A 272 1.85 12.65 -19.30
N GLY A 273 1.78 13.34 -20.44
CA GLY A 273 0.69 14.27 -20.75
C GLY A 273 -0.69 13.59 -20.74
N VAL A 274 -0.82 12.44 -21.40
CA VAL A 274 -2.10 11.70 -21.47
C VAL A 274 -2.52 11.13 -20.11
N ALA A 275 -1.57 10.64 -19.32
CA ALA A 275 -1.85 10.10 -17.99
C ALA A 275 -2.28 11.19 -17.00
N THR A 276 -1.60 12.35 -17.00
CA THR A 276 -1.96 13.52 -16.20
C THR A 276 -3.35 14.02 -16.57
N TRP A 277 -3.61 14.27 -17.84
CA TRP A 277 -4.94 14.68 -18.33
C TRP A 277 -6.04 13.67 -17.91
N ARG A 278 -5.79 12.38 -18.07
CA ARG A 278 -6.73 11.32 -17.68
C ARG A 278 -7.04 11.35 -16.18
N GLU A 279 -6.02 11.60 -15.37
CA GLU A 279 -6.14 11.68 -13.91
C GLU A 279 -6.96 12.89 -13.49
N GLU A 280 -6.61 14.08 -14.00
CA GLU A 280 -7.32 15.32 -13.73
C GLU A 280 -8.79 15.23 -14.12
N LEU A 281 -9.07 14.71 -15.31
CA LEU A 281 -10.45 14.55 -15.78
C LEU A 281 -11.23 13.54 -14.95
N ALA A 282 -10.62 12.40 -14.57
CA ALA A 282 -11.25 11.40 -13.72
C ALA A 282 -11.64 11.96 -12.35
N ARG A 283 -10.74 12.76 -11.75
CA ARG A 283 -11.02 13.44 -10.47
C ARG A 283 -12.09 14.52 -10.62
N ALA A 284 -11.98 15.38 -11.61
CA ALA A 284 -12.92 16.49 -11.84
C ALA A 284 -14.35 16.00 -12.12
N THR A 285 -14.49 14.88 -12.83
CA THR A 285 -15.80 14.30 -13.15
C THR A 285 -16.27 13.24 -12.15
N ASN A 286 -15.45 12.93 -11.16
CA ASN A 286 -15.62 11.82 -10.22
C ASN A 286 -15.97 10.49 -10.92
N GLN A 287 -15.28 10.18 -12.03
CA GLN A 287 -15.46 8.95 -12.79
C GLN A 287 -14.22 8.07 -12.74
N PRO A 288 -14.36 6.74 -12.78
CA PRO A 288 -13.22 5.85 -12.88
C PRO A 288 -12.31 6.21 -14.06
N ARG A 289 -11.01 6.14 -13.88
CA ARG A 289 -10.02 6.37 -14.96
C ARG A 289 -10.33 5.56 -16.23
N THR A 290 -10.92 4.38 -16.07
CA THR A 290 -11.30 3.50 -17.20
C THR A 290 -12.51 4.00 -17.97
N PHE A 291 -13.35 4.84 -17.37
CA PHE A 291 -14.49 5.49 -18.03
C PHE A 291 -14.03 6.69 -18.86
N VAL A 292 -12.99 7.41 -18.42
CA VAL A 292 -12.37 8.47 -19.21
C VAL A 292 -11.68 7.86 -20.43
N ILE A 293 -10.70 6.97 -20.20
CA ILE A 293 -9.99 6.26 -21.27
C ILE A 293 -9.36 4.98 -20.71
N LYS A 294 -9.53 3.86 -21.42
CA LYS A 294 -8.99 2.57 -21.03
C LYS A 294 -7.46 2.54 -21.22
N LYS A 295 -6.75 1.77 -20.38
CA LYS A 295 -5.29 1.60 -20.49
C LYS A 295 -4.85 1.15 -21.88
N GLN A 296 -5.64 0.33 -22.57
CA GLN A 296 -5.36 -0.11 -23.92
C GLN A 296 -5.32 1.06 -24.93
N ALA A 297 -6.33 1.94 -24.89
CA ALA A 297 -6.37 3.11 -25.76
C ALA A 297 -5.21 4.09 -25.47
N VAL A 298 -4.79 4.24 -24.21
CA VAL A 298 -3.59 5.02 -23.86
C VAL A 298 -2.33 4.42 -24.54
N ARG A 299 -2.14 3.10 -24.48
CA ARG A 299 -1.02 2.42 -25.15
C ARG A 299 -1.03 2.63 -26.65
N GLU A 300 -2.21 2.55 -27.27
CA GLU A 300 -2.40 2.78 -28.70
C GLU A 300 -2.06 4.24 -29.07
N ILE A 301 -2.49 5.23 -28.28
CA ILE A 301 -2.11 6.63 -28.48
C ILE A 301 -0.60 6.83 -28.44
N ILE A 302 0.09 6.22 -27.47
CA ILE A 302 1.54 6.33 -27.31
C ILE A 302 2.26 5.71 -28.53
N THR A 303 1.77 4.61 -29.03
CA THR A 303 2.36 3.88 -30.16
C THR A 303 2.06 4.57 -31.49
N GLU A 304 0.81 4.91 -31.75
CA GLU A 304 0.31 5.42 -33.02
C GLU A 304 0.46 6.94 -33.18
N LYS A 305 0.58 7.67 -32.08
CA LYS A 305 0.79 9.14 -32.03
C LYS A 305 -0.16 9.92 -32.95
N PRO A 306 -1.49 9.76 -32.81
CA PRO A 306 -2.47 10.34 -33.72
C PRO A 306 -2.35 11.88 -33.77
N ASN A 307 -2.64 12.46 -34.98
CA ASN A 307 -2.57 13.93 -35.21
C ASN A 307 -3.94 14.51 -35.56
N SER A 308 -4.97 13.72 -35.70
CA SER A 308 -6.32 14.17 -36.09
C SER A 308 -7.37 13.29 -35.44
N MET A 309 -8.60 13.83 -35.34
CA MET A 309 -9.76 13.07 -34.86
C MET A 309 -9.99 11.77 -35.66
N ARG A 310 -9.75 11.81 -36.96
CA ARG A 310 -9.85 10.63 -37.82
C ARG A 310 -8.82 9.56 -37.41
N GLU A 311 -7.57 9.95 -37.20
CA GLU A 311 -6.54 9.02 -36.76
C GLU A 311 -6.82 8.49 -35.36
N LEU A 312 -7.21 9.35 -34.43
CA LEU A 312 -7.56 8.94 -33.05
C LEU A 312 -8.70 7.91 -33.06
N ALA A 313 -9.73 8.11 -33.91
CA ALA A 313 -10.85 7.18 -34.02
C ALA A 313 -10.49 5.86 -34.70
N HIS A 314 -9.54 5.86 -35.67
CA HIS A 314 -9.20 4.67 -36.43
C HIS A 314 -8.07 3.83 -35.83
N LYS A 315 -7.15 4.49 -35.10
CA LYS A 315 -5.93 3.84 -34.57
C LYS A 315 -6.04 3.48 -33.09
N THR A 316 -7.16 3.85 -32.44
CA THR A 316 -7.33 3.55 -31.01
C THR A 316 -8.69 2.89 -30.74
N THR A 317 -8.74 2.13 -29.64
CA THR A 317 -9.97 1.52 -29.12
C THR A 317 -10.81 2.48 -28.26
N MET A 318 -10.56 3.78 -28.37
CA MET A 318 -11.29 4.80 -27.63
C MET A 318 -12.77 4.81 -28.02
N HIS A 319 -13.66 4.83 -27.02
CA HIS A 319 -15.09 4.79 -27.27
C HIS A 319 -15.59 6.05 -27.96
N ARG A 320 -16.56 5.92 -28.89
CA ARG A 320 -17.08 7.03 -29.70
C ARG A 320 -17.66 8.19 -28.88
N SER A 321 -18.27 7.91 -27.75
CA SER A 321 -18.76 8.97 -26.85
C SER A 321 -17.61 9.78 -26.25
N MET A 322 -16.53 9.13 -25.84
CA MET A 322 -15.34 9.79 -25.28
C MET A 322 -14.60 10.59 -26.37
N LEU A 323 -14.51 10.07 -27.59
CA LEU A 323 -13.96 10.82 -28.73
C LEU A 323 -14.73 12.14 -28.97
N ARG A 324 -16.07 12.09 -28.91
CA ARG A 324 -16.90 13.31 -29.09
C ARG A 324 -16.75 14.31 -27.95
N LEU A 325 -16.60 13.83 -26.72
CA LEU A 325 -16.52 14.69 -25.54
C LEU A 325 -15.11 15.28 -25.36
N TYR A 326 -14.08 14.48 -25.57
CA TYR A 326 -12.73 14.81 -25.14
C TYR A 326 -11.65 14.67 -26.23
N GLY A 327 -12.03 14.27 -27.45
CA GLY A 327 -11.04 13.95 -28.51
C GLY A 327 -10.21 15.14 -28.93
N GLU A 328 -10.78 16.35 -29.06
CA GLU A 328 -10.05 17.58 -29.41
C GLU A 328 -9.08 18.00 -28.29
N GLU A 329 -9.51 17.91 -27.03
CA GLU A 329 -8.68 18.22 -25.87
C GLU A 329 -7.50 17.23 -25.79
N LEU A 330 -7.78 15.94 -25.95
CA LEU A 330 -6.77 14.89 -25.96
C LEU A 330 -5.75 15.06 -27.10
N LEU A 331 -6.21 15.45 -28.29
CA LEU A 331 -5.31 15.75 -29.42
C LEU A 331 -4.40 16.95 -29.13
N LYS A 332 -4.92 17.96 -28.41
CA LYS A 332 -4.10 19.09 -27.94
C LYS A 332 -3.02 18.59 -26.99
N VAL A 333 -3.37 17.79 -25.98
CA VAL A 333 -2.40 17.18 -25.03
C VAL A 333 -1.32 16.39 -25.78
N ILE A 334 -1.71 15.55 -26.74
CA ILE A 334 -0.77 14.77 -27.55
C ILE A 334 0.16 15.70 -28.38
N LYS A 335 -0.38 16.75 -28.96
CA LYS A 335 0.38 17.72 -29.76
C LYS A 335 1.38 18.48 -28.89
N ASP A 336 0.95 18.96 -27.74
CA ASP A 336 1.77 19.69 -26.78
C ASP A 336 2.94 18.81 -26.32
N ALA A 337 2.67 17.57 -25.92
CA ALA A 337 3.69 16.59 -25.53
C ALA A 337 4.70 16.27 -26.64
N LYS A 338 4.24 16.22 -27.91
CA LYS A 338 5.13 16.01 -29.08
C LYS A 338 6.03 17.22 -29.35
N SER A 339 5.59 18.42 -28.96
CA SER A 339 6.29 19.67 -29.21
C SER A 339 7.34 20.00 -28.15
N LEU A 340 7.39 19.22 -27.06
CA LEU A 340 8.39 19.39 -26.01
C LEU A 340 9.80 19.20 -26.57
N PRO A 341 10.77 20.05 -26.18
CA PRO A 341 12.17 19.84 -26.48
C PRO A 341 12.66 18.49 -25.91
N PRO A 342 13.56 17.79 -26.58
CA PRO A 342 14.09 16.50 -26.05
C PRO A 342 14.67 16.56 -24.64
N ALA A 343 15.17 17.72 -24.21
CA ALA A 343 15.70 17.95 -22.87
C ALA A 343 14.61 17.96 -21.75
N GLU A 344 13.35 18.15 -22.15
CA GLU A 344 12.19 18.16 -21.24
C GLU A 344 11.44 16.82 -21.25
N HIS A 345 11.88 15.87 -22.07
CA HIS A 345 11.27 14.55 -22.09
C HIS A 345 11.62 13.78 -20.81
N PRO A 346 10.67 13.04 -20.23
CA PRO A 346 10.97 12.12 -19.14
C PRO A 346 12.00 11.07 -19.56
N ASP A 347 12.76 10.60 -18.59
CA ASP A 347 13.69 9.49 -18.77
C ASP A 347 12.97 8.20 -19.19
N CYS A 348 13.61 7.42 -20.05
CA CYS A 348 13.12 6.10 -20.40
C CYS A 348 13.32 5.12 -19.24
N LEU A 349 12.38 4.20 -19.07
CA LEU A 349 12.57 3.11 -18.12
C LEU A 349 13.62 2.13 -18.69
N LEU A 350 14.38 1.57 -17.77
CA LEU A 350 15.32 0.51 -18.10
C LEU A 350 14.60 -0.85 -18.21
N PRO A 351 15.04 -1.74 -19.10
CA PRO A 351 14.47 -3.08 -19.19
C PRO A 351 14.71 -3.81 -17.84
N PRO A 352 13.72 -4.56 -17.35
CA PRO A 352 13.90 -5.34 -16.14
C PRO A 352 15.01 -6.38 -16.38
N TYR A 353 15.89 -6.51 -15.40
CA TYR A 353 16.94 -7.53 -15.46
C TYR A 353 16.31 -8.92 -15.55
N ARG A 354 16.66 -9.61 -16.62
CA ARG A 354 16.34 -11.02 -16.78
C ARG A 354 17.65 -11.80 -16.66
N SER A 355 17.87 -12.38 -15.49
CA SER A 355 19.07 -13.17 -15.25
C SER A 355 19.18 -14.30 -16.25
N LYS A 356 20.23 -14.24 -17.07
CA LYS A 356 20.73 -15.36 -17.88
C LYS A 356 21.86 -16.08 -17.13
N ASN A 357 22.35 -15.47 -16.05
CA ASN A 357 23.45 -15.99 -15.26
C ASN A 357 22.91 -16.93 -14.16
N LYS A 358 23.08 -18.21 -14.40
CA LYS A 358 22.72 -19.23 -13.40
C LYS A 358 23.57 -19.16 -12.13
N VAL A 359 24.81 -18.64 -12.20
CA VAL A 359 25.71 -18.53 -11.03
C VAL A 359 25.18 -17.47 -10.10
N LEU A 360 24.87 -16.26 -10.61
CA LEU A 360 24.27 -15.18 -9.81
C LEU A 360 22.94 -15.63 -9.21
N SER A 361 22.03 -16.16 -10.04
CA SER A 361 20.71 -16.58 -9.56
C SER A 361 20.81 -17.63 -8.43
N LYS A 362 21.76 -18.58 -8.57
CA LYS A 362 21.99 -19.61 -7.55
C LYS A 362 22.59 -19.01 -6.28
N ALA A 363 23.57 -18.12 -6.40
CA ALA A 363 24.21 -17.47 -5.23
C ALA A 363 23.23 -16.59 -4.47
N VAL A 364 22.40 -15.84 -5.16
CA VAL A 364 21.34 -15.01 -4.55
C VAL A 364 20.28 -15.88 -3.87
N GLN A 365 19.81 -16.94 -4.54
CA GLN A 365 18.83 -17.85 -3.95
C GLN A 365 19.39 -18.52 -2.70
N GLN A 366 20.66 -18.98 -2.73
CA GLN A 366 21.30 -19.58 -1.57
C GLN A 366 21.38 -18.62 -0.39
N ALA A 367 21.77 -17.35 -0.63
CA ALA A 367 21.83 -16.34 0.42
C ALA A 367 20.44 -16.04 1.03
N ILE A 368 19.37 -16.10 0.21
CA ILE A 368 17.99 -15.95 0.68
C ILE A 368 17.60 -17.16 1.54
N ASP A 369 17.85 -18.37 1.06
CA ASP A 369 17.47 -19.61 1.75
C ASP A 369 18.22 -19.76 3.09
N ASP A 370 19.52 -19.44 3.12
CA ASP A 370 20.33 -19.47 4.34
C ASP A 370 19.81 -18.49 5.39
N GLN A 371 19.45 -17.27 4.98
CA GLN A 371 18.90 -16.27 5.91
C GLN A 371 17.49 -16.66 6.36
N ALA A 372 16.65 -17.12 5.43
CA ALA A 372 15.31 -17.60 5.73
C ALA A 372 15.33 -18.72 6.79
N GLN A 373 16.20 -19.70 6.60
CA GLN A 373 16.39 -20.79 7.56
C GLN A 373 16.92 -20.27 8.92
N LYS A 374 17.86 -19.32 8.89
CA LYS A 374 18.48 -18.77 10.11
C LYS A 374 17.47 -18.08 11.02
N ILE A 375 16.50 -17.35 10.45
CA ILE A 375 15.51 -16.55 11.21
C ILE A 375 14.13 -17.18 11.27
N GLY A 376 13.92 -18.34 10.65
CA GLY A 376 12.63 -19.05 10.64
C GLY A 376 11.53 -18.40 9.77
N VAL A 377 11.89 -17.45 8.87
CA VAL A 377 10.92 -16.77 7.99
C VAL A 377 10.90 -17.45 6.63
N PRO A 378 9.73 -17.73 6.01
CA PRO A 378 9.67 -18.29 4.67
C PRO A 378 10.43 -17.45 3.63
N ALA A 379 11.17 -18.08 2.73
CA ALA A 379 12.04 -17.40 1.76
C ALA A 379 11.30 -16.40 0.86
N ASN A 380 10.06 -16.70 0.47
CA ASN A 380 9.19 -15.83 -0.33
C ASN A 380 8.62 -14.64 0.45
N VAL A 381 8.56 -14.72 1.77
CA VAL A 381 8.24 -13.60 2.68
C VAL A 381 9.47 -12.75 2.93
N LEU A 382 10.63 -13.38 3.17
CA LEU A 382 11.90 -12.67 3.33
C LEU A 382 12.25 -11.82 2.11
N MET A 383 12.09 -12.40 0.88
CA MET A 383 12.45 -11.74 -0.37
C MET A 383 11.39 -11.97 -1.44
N ARG A 384 10.58 -10.95 -1.73
CA ARG A 384 9.60 -10.98 -2.84
C ARG A 384 10.30 -10.76 -4.19
N LYS A 385 9.82 -11.42 -5.24
CA LYS A 385 10.39 -11.29 -6.59
C LYS A 385 10.48 -9.84 -7.08
N LYS A 386 9.46 -9.02 -6.76
CA LYS A 386 9.44 -7.60 -7.11
C LYS A 386 10.58 -6.83 -6.43
N TRP A 387 10.82 -7.07 -5.14
CA TRP A 387 11.91 -6.42 -4.39
C TRP A 387 13.28 -6.83 -4.92
N LEU A 388 13.47 -8.11 -5.24
CA LEU A 388 14.73 -8.59 -5.81
C LEU A 388 15.02 -7.93 -7.16
N ALA A 389 14.01 -7.76 -8.02
CA ALA A 389 14.18 -7.05 -9.29
C ALA A 389 14.62 -5.60 -9.09
N GLN A 390 14.01 -4.89 -8.14
CA GLN A 390 14.39 -3.51 -7.79
C GLN A 390 15.77 -3.45 -7.14
N LEU A 391 16.14 -4.43 -6.30
CA LEU A 391 17.47 -4.52 -5.71
C LEU A 391 18.57 -4.68 -6.76
N TYR A 392 18.32 -5.45 -7.81
CA TYR A 392 19.25 -5.54 -8.93
C TYR A 392 19.49 -4.18 -9.60
N GLU A 393 18.44 -3.36 -9.75
CA GLU A 393 18.58 -2.00 -10.29
C GLU A 393 19.41 -1.11 -9.35
N VAL A 394 19.14 -1.16 -8.03
CA VAL A 394 19.88 -0.39 -7.04
C VAL A 394 21.37 -0.70 -7.12
N VAL A 395 21.75 -1.98 -7.20
CA VAL A 395 23.15 -2.39 -7.31
C VAL A 395 23.76 -2.06 -8.67
N ALA A 396 23.04 -2.31 -9.77
CA ALA A 396 23.55 -2.06 -11.12
C ALA A 396 23.90 -0.59 -11.36
N PHE A 397 23.06 0.32 -10.84
CA PHE A 397 23.18 1.77 -11.07
C PHE A 397 23.82 2.56 -9.92
N ASN A 398 24.40 1.88 -8.92
CA ASN A 398 24.95 2.51 -7.71
C ASN A 398 23.97 3.48 -7.02
N LYS A 399 22.68 3.14 -7.03
CA LYS A 399 21.68 3.90 -6.31
C LYS A 399 21.94 3.79 -4.81
N GLY A 400 21.63 4.86 -4.06
CA GLY A 400 21.80 4.86 -2.61
C GLY A 400 20.88 3.86 -1.89
N ILE A 401 21.19 3.57 -0.63
CA ILE A 401 20.34 2.72 0.24
C ILE A 401 18.94 3.33 0.40
N SER A 402 18.81 4.66 0.29
CA SER A 402 17.53 5.37 0.29
C SER A 402 16.57 4.91 -0.84
N GLU A 403 17.14 4.45 -1.96
CA GLU A 403 16.40 3.95 -3.12
C GLU A 403 15.95 2.48 -2.99
N LEU A 404 16.29 1.82 -1.88
CA LEU A 404 15.76 0.47 -1.63
C LEU A 404 14.24 0.48 -1.55
N PRO A 405 13.58 -0.57 -2.07
CA PRO A 405 12.16 -0.77 -1.86
C PRO A 405 11.80 -0.72 -0.37
N GLN A 406 10.65 -0.15 -0.05
CA GLN A 406 10.19 -0.05 1.34
C GLN A 406 10.24 -1.41 2.06
N GLY A 407 9.78 -2.48 1.41
CA GLY A 407 9.84 -3.83 1.99
C GLY A 407 11.23 -4.38 2.29
N LEU A 408 12.31 -3.74 1.79
CA LEU A 408 13.69 -4.09 2.11
C LEU A 408 14.34 -3.15 3.14
N LYS A 409 13.59 -2.15 3.59
CA LYS A 409 13.96 -1.29 4.72
C LYS A 409 13.53 -1.96 6.03
N GLY A 410 13.75 -1.33 7.15
CA GLY A 410 13.43 -1.90 8.45
C GLY A 410 14.34 -3.09 8.80
N TRP A 411 13.77 -4.16 9.36
CA TRP A 411 14.50 -5.30 9.88
C TRP A 411 15.34 -6.08 8.84
N ARG A 412 14.96 -6.05 7.56
CA ARG A 412 15.70 -6.70 6.47
C ARG A 412 16.96 -5.94 6.07
N ASN A 413 17.02 -4.63 6.34
CA ASN A 413 18.04 -3.72 5.80
C ASN A 413 19.46 -4.17 6.10
N HIS A 414 19.75 -4.55 7.36
CA HIS A 414 21.09 -4.99 7.75
C HIS A 414 21.58 -6.18 6.92
N TRP A 415 20.74 -7.20 6.76
CA TRP A 415 21.08 -8.39 5.95
C TRP A 415 21.21 -8.03 4.46
N ILE A 416 20.34 -7.20 3.94
CA ILE A 416 20.41 -6.74 2.54
C ILE A 416 21.74 -6.06 2.27
N VAL A 417 22.12 -5.10 3.09
CA VAL A 417 23.32 -4.28 2.90
C VAL A 417 24.62 -5.08 3.12
N HIS A 418 24.67 -5.92 4.15
CA HIS A 418 25.89 -6.60 4.54
C HIS A 418 26.07 -8.00 3.95
N THR A 419 25.01 -8.58 3.39
CA THR A 419 25.09 -9.95 2.84
C THR A 419 24.65 -10.00 1.38
N LEU A 420 23.44 -9.55 1.06
CA LEU A 420 22.88 -9.78 -0.27
C LEU A 420 23.46 -8.84 -1.33
N ILE A 421 23.59 -7.55 -1.04
CA ILE A 421 24.25 -6.58 -1.94
C ILE A 421 25.67 -7.03 -2.31
N PRO A 422 26.56 -7.40 -1.39
CA PRO A 422 27.88 -7.90 -1.73
C PRO A 422 27.91 -9.14 -2.62
N VAL A 423 26.91 -10.03 -2.49
CA VAL A 423 26.75 -11.18 -3.39
C VAL A 423 26.40 -10.71 -4.81
N ILE A 424 25.51 -9.74 -4.94
CA ILE A 424 25.07 -9.20 -6.24
C ILE A 424 26.18 -8.37 -6.89
N GLU A 425 26.94 -7.58 -6.12
CA GLU A 425 28.01 -6.71 -6.62
C GLU A 425 29.13 -7.47 -7.33
N LYS A 426 29.41 -8.71 -6.94
CA LYS A 426 30.36 -9.58 -7.63
C LYS A 426 30.00 -9.80 -9.10
N HIS A 427 28.76 -9.57 -9.48
CA HIS A 427 28.20 -9.75 -10.82
C HIS A 427 27.70 -8.45 -11.44
N LYS A 428 28.10 -7.30 -10.92
CA LYS A 428 27.57 -5.98 -11.28
C LYS A 428 27.72 -5.65 -12.77
N THR A 429 28.92 -5.92 -13.36
CA THR A 429 29.17 -5.67 -14.78
C THR A 429 28.19 -6.43 -15.67
N GLU A 430 27.90 -7.67 -15.32
CA GLU A 430 26.95 -8.49 -16.05
C GLU A 430 25.51 -8.00 -15.88
N LEU A 431 25.15 -7.55 -14.67
CA LEU A 431 23.86 -6.89 -14.43
C LEU A 431 23.66 -5.66 -15.32
N GLN A 432 24.68 -4.79 -15.38
CA GLN A 432 24.67 -3.58 -16.21
C GLN A 432 24.51 -3.92 -17.69
N GLN A 433 25.27 -4.89 -18.20
CA GLN A 433 25.13 -5.36 -19.60
C GLN A 433 23.74 -5.95 -19.87
N GLY A 434 23.21 -6.73 -18.93
CA GLY A 434 21.88 -7.35 -19.04
C GLY A 434 20.73 -6.33 -19.02
N MET A 435 20.94 -5.14 -18.45
CA MET A 435 20.02 -4.01 -18.43
C MET A 435 20.25 -3.03 -19.58
N GLY A 436 21.14 -3.32 -20.54
CA GLY A 436 21.40 -2.48 -21.70
C GLY A 436 22.24 -1.22 -21.40
N VAL A 437 22.89 -1.17 -20.25
CA VAL A 437 23.86 -0.13 -19.95
C VAL A 437 25.19 -0.55 -20.58
N HIS A 438 25.54 0.05 -21.69
CA HIS A 438 26.86 -0.06 -22.27
C HIS A 438 27.80 0.87 -21.49
N ALA A 439 28.87 0.29 -20.93
CA ALA A 439 29.94 1.01 -20.22
C ALA A 439 30.66 1.99 -21.15
#